data_571d63aa5c7b798f6e088f4eec0d0cdc
#
_entry.id   571d63aa5c7b798f6e088f4eec0d0cdc
#
_cell.length_a   1.000
_cell.length_b   1.000
_cell.length_c   1.000
_cell.angle_alpha   90.00
_cell.angle_beta   90.00
_cell.angle_gamma   90.00
#
_symmetry.space_group_name_H-M   'P 1'
#
loop_
_entity.id
_entity.type
_entity.pdbx_description
1 polymer ?
#
loop_
_entity_poly.entity_id
_entity_poly.type
_entity_poly.pdbx_seq_one_letter_code
_entity_poly.pdbx_strand_id
1 'polypeptide(L)'
;TWDEAITKQTELLRAKELQKKALMQKLLSGEVRFDGFSDKWEEVRLGEIGNSFNGLSGKTGEDFGIGEAKYITYKNIFNYSKIKLDIFENVQISNDEKQNLVQFGDIFFTVSSETPEEVGMSSVLLDNVSNTYLNSFCFGYRLNNFNTLDPYFARFYFRSFQMRDKISRLAQGSTRFNLSKNEIMKLKIKLPSLPEQQKIAE
;
A
#
# COMPACT_ATOMS: atom_id res chain seq x y z
N THR A 1 0.34 38.55 -20.29
CA THR A 1 1.34 38.83 -19.23
C THR A 1 1.98 37.53 -18.73
N TRP A 2 3.12 37.61 -18.03
CA TRP A 2 3.76 36.43 -17.40
C TRP A 2 2.82 35.77 -16.41
N ASP A 3 2.05 36.49 -15.64
CA ASP A 3 1.08 35.98 -14.67
C ASP A 3 -0.03 35.16 -15.34
N GLU A 4 -0.53 35.60 -16.47
CA GLU A 4 -1.51 34.83 -17.27
C GLU A 4 -0.90 33.51 -17.79
N ALA A 5 0.37 33.55 -18.23
CA ALA A 5 1.06 32.36 -18.71
C ALA A 5 1.25 31.34 -17.55
N ILE A 6 1.68 31.80 -16.38
CA ILE A 6 1.85 30.96 -15.19
C ILE A 6 0.50 30.37 -14.76
N THR A 7 -0.57 31.16 -14.72
CA THR A 7 -1.92 30.70 -14.38
C THR A 7 -2.39 29.60 -15.33
N LYS A 8 -2.30 29.84 -16.66
CA LYS A 8 -2.69 28.84 -17.67
C LYS A 8 -1.85 27.56 -17.58
N GLN A 9 -0.55 27.66 -17.30
CA GLN A 9 0.31 26.50 -17.14
C GLN A 9 -0.05 25.69 -15.88
N THR A 10 -0.36 26.36 -14.79
CA THR A 10 -0.83 25.73 -13.54
C THR A 10 -2.16 25.01 -13.75
N GLU A 11 -3.11 25.64 -14.44
CA GLU A 11 -4.39 25.01 -14.79
C GLU A 11 -4.20 23.79 -15.69
N LEU A 12 -3.32 23.87 -16.69
CA LEU A 12 -3.00 22.75 -17.58
C LEU A 12 -2.38 21.58 -16.80
N LEU A 13 -1.42 21.84 -15.90
CA LEU A 13 -0.83 20.82 -15.06
C LEU A 13 -1.90 20.11 -14.21
N ARG A 14 -2.76 20.88 -13.55
CA ARG A 14 -3.86 20.33 -12.74
C ARG A 14 -4.82 19.47 -13.59
N ALA A 15 -5.17 19.94 -14.79
CA ALA A 15 -6.02 19.17 -15.70
C ALA A 15 -5.35 17.84 -16.13
N LYS A 16 -4.05 17.87 -16.43
CA LYS A 16 -3.28 16.67 -16.78
C LYS A 16 -3.15 15.70 -15.61
N GLU A 17 -2.95 16.16 -14.39
CA GLU A 17 -2.95 15.32 -13.18
C GLU A 17 -4.30 14.64 -12.96
N LEU A 18 -5.40 15.36 -13.11
CA LEU A 18 -6.75 14.79 -13.03
C LEU A 18 -7.00 13.76 -14.13
N GLN A 19 -6.58 14.04 -15.36
CA GLN A 19 -6.68 13.09 -16.48
C GLN A 19 -5.87 11.83 -16.21
N LYS A 20 -4.63 11.96 -15.76
CA LYS A 20 -3.77 10.83 -15.35
C LYS A 20 -4.44 9.99 -14.26
N LYS A 21 -4.97 10.64 -13.22
CA LYS A 21 -5.65 9.97 -12.11
C LYS A 21 -6.89 9.20 -12.59
N ALA A 22 -7.70 9.79 -13.45
CA ALA A 22 -8.90 9.16 -14.01
C ALA A 22 -8.54 7.96 -14.90
N LEU A 23 -7.54 8.11 -15.79
CA LEU A 23 -7.06 7.02 -16.64
C LEU A 23 -6.50 5.87 -15.81
N MET A 24 -5.71 6.16 -14.78
CA MET A 24 -5.18 5.15 -13.86
C MET A 24 -6.32 4.33 -13.22
N GLN A 25 -7.40 4.97 -12.75
CA GLN A 25 -8.55 4.24 -12.18
C GLN A 25 -9.19 3.30 -13.21
N LYS A 26 -9.32 3.72 -14.47
CA LYS A 26 -9.85 2.88 -15.56
C LYS A 26 -8.94 1.71 -15.90
N LEU A 27 -7.64 1.91 -15.93
CA LEU A 27 -6.65 0.84 -16.13
C LEU A 27 -6.66 -0.16 -14.96
N LEU A 28 -6.70 0.32 -13.72
CA LEU A 28 -6.74 -0.52 -12.51
C LEU A 28 -8.06 -1.27 -12.32
N SER A 29 -9.12 -0.88 -13.02
CA SER A 29 -10.41 -1.57 -13.03
C SER A 29 -10.59 -2.52 -14.21
N GLY A 30 -9.74 -2.43 -15.23
CA GLY A 30 -9.88 -3.15 -16.50
C GLY A 30 -10.95 -2.54 -17.44
N GLU A 31 -11.52 -1.36 -17.10
CA GLU A 31 -12.45 -0.62 -17.98
C GLU A 31 -11.76 -0.17 -19.27
N VAL A 32 -10.50 0.24 -19.14
CA VAL A 32 -9.61 0.55 -20.26
C VAL A 32 -8.39 -0.36 -20.16
N ARG A 33 -7.93 -0.87 -21.28
CA ARG A 33 -6.74 -1.73 -21.36
C ARG A 33 -5.80 -1.21 -22.44
N PHE A 34 -4.53 -1.52 -22.28
CA PHE A 34 -3.54 -1.28 -23.34
C PHE A 34 -3.76 -2.21 -24.52
N ASP A 35 -3.39 -1.78 -25.70
CA ASP A 35 -3.43 -2.61 -26.90
C ASP A 35 -2.59 -3.89 -26.71
N GLY A 36 -3.11 -5.02 -27.18
CA GLY A 36 -2.47 -6.32 -27.03
C GLY A 36 -2.85 -7.09 -25.76
N PHE A 37 -3.61 -6.50 -24.83
CA PHE A 37 -4.11 -7.21 -23.64
C PHE A 37 -5.63 -7.39 -23.72
N SER A 38 -6.09 -8.61 -23.92
CA SER A 38 -7.51 -8.96 -24.02
C SER A 38 -7.94 -10.10 -23.09
N ASP A 39 -6.97 -10.80 -22.47
CA ASP A 39 -7.24 -11.94 -21.62
C ASP A 39 -8.08 -11.57 -20.40
N LYS A 40 -8.97 -12.47 -19.99
CA LYS A 40 -9.78 -12.26 -18.80
C LYS A 40 -8.89 -12.18 -17.55
N TRP A 41 -9.14 -11.18 -16.70
CA TRP A 41 -8.47 -11.08 -15.40
C TRP A 41 -8.82 -12.28 -14.52
N GLU A 42 -7.81 -12.84 -13.89
CA GLU A 42 -7.96 -13.98 -12.98
C GLU A 42 -8.35 -13.53 -11.57
N GLU A 43 -9.26 -14.27 -10.94
CA GLU A 43 -9.62 -14.04 -9.56
C GLU A 43 -8.75 -14.91 -8.64
N VAL A 44 -8.05 -14.28 -7.71
CA VAL A 44 -7.21 -14.91 -6.69
C VAL A 44 -7.57 -14.42 -5.30
N ARG A 45 -7.38 -15.26 -4.29
CA ARG A 45 -7.52 -14.88 -2.88
C ARG A 45 -6.15 -14.46 -2.34
N LEU A 46 -6.08 -13.33 -1.60
CA LEU A 46 -4.81 -12.86 -1.06
C LEU A 46 -4.11 -13.91 -0.20
N GLY A 47 -4.84 -14.68 0.62
CA GLY A 47 -4.26 -15.74 1.44
C GLY A 47 -3.68 -16.93 0.67
N GLU A 48 -3.94 -17.05 -0.64
CA GLU A 48 -3.36 -18.09 -1.49
C GLU A 48 -2.00 -17.67 -2.06
N ILE A 49 -1.77 -16.37 -2.23
CA ILE A 49 -0.57 -15.82 -2.89
C ILE A 49 0.40 -15.12 -1.92
N GLY A 50 0.06 -15.06 -0.62
CA GLY A 50 0.92 -14.43 0.38
C GLY A 50 0.43 -14.63 1.80
N ASN A 51 1.20 -14.10 2.76
CA ASN A 51 0.94 -14.23 4.19
C ASN A 51 1.02 -12.88 4.89
N SER A 52 0.19 -12.68 5.91
CA SER A 52 0.25 -11.48 6.74
C SER A 52 1.24 -11.65 7.90
N PHE A 53 1.86 -10.56 8.33
CA PHE A 53 2.70 -10.48 9.52
C PHE A 53 2.41 -9.22 10.32
N ASN A 54 2.70 -9.27 11.62
CA ASN A 54 2.47 -8.14 12.51
C ASN A 54 3.61 -7.13 12.42
N GLY A 55 3.30 -5.86 12.68
CA GLY A 55 4.30 -4.86 13.03
C GLY A 55 4.91 -5.13 14.41
N LEU A 56 5.69 -4.17 14.89
CA LEU A 56 6.36 -4.22 16.19
C LEU A 56 5.40 -4.60 17.31
N SER A 57 5.85 -5.44 18.21
CA SER A 57 5.11 -5.89 19.41
C SER A 57 5.93 -5.68 20.68
N GLY A 58 5.24 -5.44 21.81
CA GLY A 58 5.87 -5.28 23.12
C GLY A 58 6.70 -4.00 23.28
N LYS A 59 6.55 -3.01 22.40
CA LYS A 59 7.24 -1.72 22.46
C LYS A 59 6.43 -0.69 23.24
N THR A 60 7.13 0.14 23.98
CA THR A 60 6.59 1.31 24.73
C THR A 60 7.04 2.60 24.09
N GLY A 61 6.53 3.74 24.54
CA GLY A 61 6.95 5.06 24.05
C GLY A 61 8.45 5.33 24.20
N GLU A 62 9.09 4.72 25.21
CA GLU A 62 10.52 4.91 25.50
C GLU A 62 11.43 4.19 24.49
N ASP A 63 10.92 3.19 23.79
CA ASP A 63 11.67 2.46 22.76
C ASP A 63 11.78 3.22 21.43
N PHE A 64 10.96 4.24 21.21
CA PHE A 64 10.92 4.99 19.97
C PHE A 64 11.77 6.26 20.02
N GLY A 65 12.32 6.66 18.88
CA GLY A 65 13.21 7.81 18.74
C GLY A 65 14.68 7.52 19.10
N ILE A 66 14.98 6.33 19.58
CA ILE A 66 16.32 5.88 19.97
C ILE A 66 16.67 4.56 19.28
N GLY A 67 17.94 4.11 19.42
CA GLY A 67 18.42 2.87 18.83
C GLY A 67 18.84 3.02 17.37
N GLU A 68 19.41 1.94 16.81
CA GLU A 68 19.93 1.90 15.45
C GLU A 68 18.93 1.35 14.42
N ALA A 69 17.94 0.59 14.89
CA ALA A 69 16.92 0.05 14.03
C ALA A 69 15.97 1.16 13.54
N LYS A 70 15.39 0.94 12.36
CA LYS A 70 14.41 1.85 11.76
C LYS A 70 13.02 1.22 11.78
N TYR A 71 11.99 2.05 11.75
CA TYR A 71 10.66 1.54 11.49
C TYR A 71 9.86 2.44 10.54
N ILE A 72 8.96 1.81 9.80
CA ILE A 72 8.01 2.45 8.91
C ILE A 72 6.84 2.96 9.75
N THR A 73 6.62 4.27 9.76
CA THR A 73 5.57 4.90 10.55
C THR A 73 4.18 4.70 9.94
N TYR A 74 3.13 4.80 10.76
CA TYR A 74 1.74 4.81 10.31
C TYR A 74 1.50 5.87 9.23
N LYS A 75 2.01 7.11 9.44
CA LYS A 75 1.85 8.23 8.50
C LYS A 75 2.50 7.96 7.14
N ASN A 76 3.62 7.24 7.13
CA ASN A 76 4.27 6.85 5.87
C ASN A 76 3.33 5.97 5.03
N ILE A 77 2.73 4.96 5.65
CA ILE A 77 1.79 4.05 4.98
C ILE A 77 0.50 4.79 4.58
N PHE A 78 -0.02 5.62 5.45
CA PHE A 78 -1.27 6.34 5.21
C PHE A 78 -1.16 7.32 4.03
N ASN A 79 -0.10 8.12 3.99
CA ASN A 79 0.03 9.22 3.04
C ASN A 79 0.57 8.80 1.66
N TYR A 80 1.39 7.74 1.58
CA TYR A 80 2.12 7.40 0.37
C TYR A 80 1.80 5.99 -0.13
N SER A 81 1.70 5.83 -1.46
CA SER A 81 1.50 4.51 -2.09
C SER A 81 2.80 3.69 -2.15
N LYS A 82 3.95 4.37 -2.13
CA LYS A 82 5.30 3.81 -1.99
C LYS A 82 5.90 4.32 -0.69
N ILE A 83 6.53 3.44 0.07
CA ILE A 83 7.24 3.81 1.29
C ILE A 83 8.34 4.84 0.99
N LYS A 84 8.40 5.88 1.81
CA LYS A 84 9.41 6.94 1.77
C LYS A 84 10.48 6.63 2.81
N LEU A 85 11.73 6.44 2.35
CA LEU A 85 12.85 6.06 3.23
C LEU A 85 13.33 7.22 4.11
N ASP A 86 13.19 8.45 3.62
CA ASP A 86 13.62 9.69 4.26
C ASP A 86 12.80 10.09 5.51
N ILE A 87 11.67 9.42 5.74
CA ILE A 87 10.79 9.64 6.90
C ILE A 87 10.68 8.42 7.82
N PHE A 88 11.66 7.53 7.80
CA PHE A 88 11.78 6.47 8.80
C PHE A 88 12.15 7.08 10.16
N GLU A 89 11.68 6.44 11.23
CA GLU A 89 12.04 6.80 12.59
C GLU A 89 12.84 5.68 13.25
N ASN A 90 13.55 6.01 14.31
CA ASN A 90 14.36 5.05 15.04
C ASN A 90 13.54 4.29 16.08
N VAL A 91 13.94 3.04 16.34
CA VAL A 91 13.38 2.22 17.41
C VAL A 91 14.49 1.35 18.02
N GLN A 92 14.43 1.20 19.33
CA GLN A 92 15.30 0.27 20.05
C GLN A 92 14.79 -1.16 19.91
N ILE A 93 15.63 -2.05 19.40
CA ILE A 93 15.37 -3.49 19.32
C ILE A 93 16.46 -4.21 20.10
N SER A 94 16.08 -5.07 21.07
CA SER A 94 17.00 -5.91 21.84
C SER A 94 17.29 -7.21 21.09
N ASN A 95 18.47 -7.79 21.33
CA ASN A 95 18.94 -8.98 20.61
C ASN A 95 18.07 -10.24 20.83
N ASP A 96 17.35 -10.30 21.93
CA ASP A 96 16.44 -11.39 22.29
C ASP A 96 15.02 -11.23 21.75
N GLU A 97 14.69 -10.07 21.17
CA GLU A 97 13.38 -9.80 20.59
C GLU A 97 13.19 -10.48 19.23
N LYS A 98 12.04 -11.13 19.09
CA LYS A 98 11.60 -11.71 17.81
C LYS A 98 10.63 -10.75 17.12
N GLN A 99 11.15 -9.87 16.29
CA GLN A 99 10.38 -8.91 15.50
C GLN A 99 10.44 -9.25 14.00
N ASN A 100 9.42 -8.86 13.24
CA ASN A 100 9.39 -9.10 11.80
C ASN A 100 10.14 -7.99 11.06
N LEU A 101 11.23 -8.33 10.39
CA LEU A 101 11.90 -7.45 9.44
C LEU A 101 11.04 -7.27 8.19
N VAL A 102 10.98 -6.05 7.69
CA VAL A 102 10.37 -5.76 6.39
C VAL A 102 11.37 -6.00 5.26
N GLN A 103 10.87 -6.30 4.07
CA GLN A 103 11.71 -6.54 2.88
C GLN A 103 11.04 -5.99 1.61
N PHE A 104 11.82 -5.88 0.53
CA PHE A 104 11.31 -5.47 -0.78
C PHE A 104 10.05 -6.27 -1.17
N GLY A 105 9.06 -5.57 -1.68
CA GLY A 105 7.79 -6.15 -2.12
C GLY A 105 6.74 -6.32 -1.03
N ASP A 106 7.07 -6.08 0.25
CA ASP A 106 6.08 -6.09 1.32
C ASP A 106 5.04 -4.99 1.12
N ILE A 107 3.79 -5.35 1.31
CA ILE A 107 2.63 -4.47 1.24
C ILE A 107 2.12 -4.25 2.67
N PHE A 108 1.96 -3.00 3.07
CA PHE A 108 1.53 -2.65 4.42
C PHE A 108 0.13 -2.07 4.41
N PHE A 109 -0.62 -2.33 5.49
CA PHE A 109 -1.96 -1.80 5.70
C PHE A 109 -2.07 -1.18 7.09
N THR A 110 -2.73 -0.03 7.18
CA THR A 110 -3.11 0.55 8.48
C THR A 110 -4.24 -0.27 9.11
N VAL A 111 -4.18 -0.50 10.43
CA VAL A 111 -5.18 -1.32 11.14
C VAL A 111 -6.42 -0.52 11.48
N SER A 112 -6.28 0.75 11.88
CA SER A 112 -7.40 1.53 12.38
C SER A 112 -7.44 2.95 11.83
N SER A 113 -8.65 3.51 11.73
CA SER A 113 -8.89 4.90 11.35
C SER A 113 -10.15 5.45 12.05
N GLU A 114 -10.36 6.75 11.96
CA GLU A 114 -11.56 7.44 12.45
C GLU A 114 -12.74 7.27 11.50
N THR A 115 -12.49 6.99 10.22
CA THR A 115 -13.51 6.76 9.20
C THR A 115 -13.33 5.40 8.53
N PRO A 116 -14.41 4.73 8.08
CA PRO A 116 -14.29 3.45 7.39
C PRO A 116 -13.58 3.58 6.03
N GLU A 117 -13.67 4.73 5.38
CA GLU A 117 -13.04 5.00 4.07
C GLU A 117 -11.52 5.05 4.18
N GLU A 118 -10.99 5.41 5.34
CA GLU A 118 -9.54 5.55 5.58
C GLU A 118 -8.89 4.30 6.18
N VAL A 119 -9.69 3.35 6.70
CA VAL A 119 -9.14 2.12 7.25
C VAL A 119 -8.44 1.29 6.18
N GLY A 120 -7.33 0.63 6.53
CA GLY A 120 -6.59 -0.21 5.59
C GLY A 120 -5.96 0.57 4.43
N MET A 121 -5.57 1.82 4.65
CA MET A 121 -4.70 2.50 3.68
C MET A 121 -3.42 1.71 3.50
N SER A 122 -2.95 1.61 2.26
CA SER A 122 -1.84 0.72 1.91
C SER A 122 -0.64 1.45 1.34
N SER A 123 0.53 0.87 1.50
CA SER A 123 1.79 1.31 0.88
C SER A 123 2.67 0.09 0.59
N VAL A 124 3.56 0.20 -0.39
CA VAL A 124 4.46 -0.88 -0.76
C VAL A 124 5.91 -0.47 -0.59
N LEU A 125 6.73 -1.34 -0.04
CA LEU A 125 8.18 -1.15 0.06
C LEU A 125 8.83 -1.59 -1.26
N LEU A 126 9.32 -0.64 -2.04
CA LEU A 126 9.95 -0.86 -3.35
C LEU A 126 11.46 -0.57 -3.34
N ASP A 127 12.04 -0.52 -2.16
CA ASP A 127 13.47 -0.32 -1.97
C ASP A 127 14.02 -1.41 -1.05
N ASN A 128 15.29 -1.76 -1.21
CA ASN A 128 15.96 -2.67 -0.28
C ASN A 128 16.34 -1.91 0.98
N VAL A 129 15.98 -2.46 2.13
CA VAL A 129 16.29 -1.90 3.44
C VAL A 129 16.86 -2.98 4.35
N SER A 130 17.60 -2.58 5.36
CA SER A 130 18.14 -3.46 6.41
C SER A 130 17.68 -2.96 7.77
N ASN A 131 17.63 -3.84 8.76
CA ASN A 131 17.29 -3.52 10.15
C ASN A 131 16.06 -2.61 10.28
N THR A 132 15.03 -2.90 9.48
CA THR A 132 13.83 -2.07 9.39
C THR A 132 12.59 -2.88 9.73
N TYR A 133 11.69 -2.27 10.48
CA TYR A 133 10.50 -2.89 11.06
C TYR A 133 9.24 -2.10 10.67
N LEU A 134 8.08 -2.63 11.04
CA LEU A 134 6.79 -2.00 10.77
C LEU A 134 6.16 -1.49 12.06
N ASN A 135 5.50 -0.34 12.01
CA ASN A 135 4.72 0.22 13.13
C ASN A 135 3.69 -0.80 13.67
N SER A 136 3.48 -0.81 15.00
CA SER A 136 2.53 -1.71 15.68
C SER A 136 1.07 -1.51 15.30
N PHE A 137 0.67 -0.33 14.82
CA PHE A 137 -0.68 -0.01 14.34
C PHE A 137 -0.90 -0.35 12.86
N CYS A 138 -0.01 -1.19 12.30
CA CYS A 138 -0.06 -1.65 10.93
C CYS A 138 0.23 -3.14 10.88
N PHE A 139 -0.16 -3.79 9.80
CA PHE A 139 0.30 -5.14 9.49
C PHE A 139 0.89 -5.19 8.09
N GLY A 140 1.82 -6.11 7.89
CA GLY A 140 2.42 -6.38 6.59
C GLY A 140 1.75 -7.58 5.91
N TYR A 141 1.80 -7.56 4.61
CA TYR A 141 1.41 -8.66 3.74
C TYR A 141 2.57 -8.92 2.78
N ARG A 142 3.11 -10.13 2.84
CA ARG A 142 4.25 -10.59 2.05
C ARG A 142 3.81 -11.62 1.04
N LEU A 143 4.10 -11.36 -0.22
CA LEU A 143 3.85 -12.30 -1.31
C LEU A 143 4.77 -13.52 -1.19
N ASN A 144 4.25 -14.70 -1.53
CA ASN A 144 5.06 -15.92 -1.60
C ASN A 144 6.12 -15.83 -2.72
N ASN A 145 5.78 -15.13 -3.79
CA ASN A 145 6.63 -14.75 -4.93
C ASN A 145 5.95 -13.64 -5.72
N PHE A 146 6.61 -13.11 -6.75
CA PHE A 146 6.07 -12.03 -7.60
C PHE A 146 5.49 -12.54 -8.93
N ASN A 147 5.18 -13.83 -9.05
CA ASN A 147 4.67 -14.41 -10.29
C ASN A 147 3.16 -14.16 -10.54
N THR A 148 2.43 -13.74 -9.48
CA THR A 148 0.98 -13.49 -9.57
C THR A 148 0.65 -12.00 -9.41
N LEU A 149 1.36 -11.31 -8.52
CA LEU A 149 1.16 -9.90 -8.22
C LEU A 149 2.48 -9.15 -8.21
N ASP A 150 2.60 -8.18 -9.10
CA ASP A 150 3.77 -7.30 -9.19
C ASP A 150 3.71 -6.22 -8.10
N PRO A 151 4.78 -6.01 -7.30
CA PRO A 151 4.79 -5.00 -6.24
C PRO A 151 4.61 -3.56 -6.74
N TYR A 152 5.11 -3.22 -7.93
CA TYR A 152 4.94 -1.90 -8.52
C TYR A 152 3.49 -1.64 -8.94
N PHE A 153 2.78 -2.67 -9.44
CA PHE A 153 1.36 -2.61 -9.70
C PHE A 153 0.56 -2.56 -8.40
N ALA A 154 0.91 -3.37 -7.40
CA ALA A 154 0.20 -3.47 -6.11
C ALA A 154 0.07 -2.12 -5.41
N ARG A 155 1.10 -1.23 -5.49
CA ARG A 155 1.08 0.11 -4.88
C ARG A 155 -0.07 0.98 -5.37
N PHE A 156 -0.49 0.83 -6.63
CA PHE A 156 -1.62 1.56 -7.20
C PHE A 156 -2.93 0.79 -7.01
N TYR A 157 -2.87 -0.52 -7.20
CA TYR A 157 -4.04 -1.40 -7.17
C TYR A 157 -4.77 -1.35 -5.83
N PHE A 158 -4.06 -1.52 -4.70
CA PHE A 158 -4.68 -1.46 -3.37
C PHE A 158 -5.18 -0.05 -2.98
N ARG A 159 -4.77 0.98 -3.68
CA ARG A 159 -5.28 2.35 -3.55
C ARG A 159 -6.31 2.74 -4.61
N SER A 160 -6.64 1.85 -5.53
CA SER A 160 -7.69 2.10 -6.51
C SER A 160 -9.06 2.24 -5.84
N PHE A 161 -9.95 2.96 -6.47
CA PHE A 161 -11.31 3.16 -5.95
C PHE A 161 -12.01 1.84 -5.64
N GLN A 162 -11.92 0.86 -6.54
CA GLN A 162 -12.55 -0.46 -6.35
C GLN A 162 -11.98 -1.22 -5.14
N MET A 163 -10.65 -1.17 -4.94
CA MET A 163 -10.03 -1.85 -3.82
C MET A 163 -10.31 -1.13 -2.51
N ARG A 164 -10.31 0.21 -2.51
CA ARG A 164 -10.69 1.01 -1.34
C ARG A 164 -12.13 0.73 -0.91
N ASP A 165 -13.09 0.66 -1.85
CA ASP A 165 -14.47 0.29 -1.57
C ASP A 165 -14.57 -1.12 -0.94
N LYS A 166 -13.85 -2.11 -1.50
CA LYS A 166 -13.82 -3.47 -0.93
C LYS A 166 -13.23 -3.49 0.48
N ILE A 167 -12.12 -2.78 0.72
CA ILE A 167 -11.44 -2.77 2.02
C ILE A 167 -12.27 -2.02 3.06
N SER A 168 -12.88 -0.89 2.71
CA SER A 168 -13.71 -0.11 3.64
C SER A 168 -14.92 -0.90 4.15
N ARG A 169 -15.49 -1.77 3.33
CA ARG A 169 -16.58 -2.67 3.72
C ARG A 169 -16.18 -3.75 4.74
N LEU A 170 -14.87 -4.01 4.90
CA LEU A 170 -14.33 -4.92 5.91
C LEU A 170 -14.10 -4.21 7.26
N ALA A 171 -14.27 -2.89 7.30
CA ALA A 171 -14.10 -2.09 8.51
C ALA A 171 -15.13 -2.48 9.58
N GLN A 172 -14.67 -2.63 10.81
CA GLN A 172 -15.48 -2.98 11.96
C GLN A 172 -15.32 -1.92 13.05
N GLY A 173 -16.42 -1.51 13.64
CA GLY A 173 -16.45 -0.51 14.71
C GLY A 173 -17.47 0.59 14.45
N SER A 174 -17.66 1.49 15.42
CA SER A 174 -18.62 2.59 15.35
C SER A 174 -17.99 3.97 15.56
N THR A 175 -17.04 4.09 16.45
CA THR A 175 -16.29 5.33 16.75
C THR A 175 -14.87 5.27 16.22
N ARG A 176 -14.29 4.10 16.19
CA ARG A 176 -12.99 3.81 15.60
C ARG A 176 -13.12 2.53 14.78
N PHE A 177 -12.82 2.63 13.53
CA PHE A 177 -12.92 1.52 12.59
C PHE A 177 -11.62 0.74 12.55
N ASN A 178 -11.72 -0.59 12.60
CA ASN A 178 -10.59 -1.49 12.59
C ASN A 178 -10.69 -2.47 11.43
N LEU A 179 -9.54 -2.82 10.86
CA LEU A 179 -9.40 -3.80 9.80
C LEU A 179 -8.73 -5.07 10.35
N SER A 180 -9.41 -6.19 10.24
CA SER A 180 -8.83 -7.48 10.55
C SER A 180 -7.93 -7.96 9.41
N LYS A 181 -6.67 -8.31 9.72
CA LYS A 181 -5.77 -8.96 8.76
C LYS A 181 -6.35 -10.25 8.19
N ASN A 182 -7.12 -11.02 8.99
CA ASN A 182 -7.76 -12.25 8.53
C ASN A 182 -8.82 -11.98 7.45
N GLU A 183 -9.54 -10.86 7.54
CA GLU A 183 -10.50 -10.48 6.50
C GLU A 183 -9.80 -10.06 5.20
N ILE A 184 -8.68 -9.35 5.31
CA ILE A 184 -7.83 -9.05 4.13
C ILE A 184 -7.33 -10.34 3.47
N MET A 185 -6.91 -11.35 4.24
CA MET A 185 -6.45 -12.63 3.68
C MET A 185 -7.55 -13.40 2.93
N LYS A 186 -8.81 -13.17 3.27
CA LYS A 186 -9.97 -13.78 2.56
C LYS A 186 -10.37 -13.00 1.31
N LEU A 187 -9.87 -11.79 1.14
CA LEU A 187 -10.28 -10.91 0.06
C LEU A 187 -9.90 -11.50 -1.30
N LYS A 188 -10.88 -11.54 -2.20
CA LYS A 188 -10.70 -11.93 -3.59
C LYS A 188 -10.44 -10.69 -4.44
N ILE A 189 -9.38 -10.76 -5.20
CA ILE A 189 -8.94 -9.70 -6.11
C ILE A 189 -8.87 -10.23 -7.54
N LYS A 190 -9.10 -9.35 -8.51
CA LYS A 190 -8.96 -9.68 -9.93
C LYS A 190 -7.69 -9.04 -10.45
N LEU A 191 -6.85 -9.85 -11.08
CA LEU A 191 -5.54 -9.43 -11.56
C LEU A 191 -5.41 -9.66 -13.06
N PRO A 192 -4.86 -8.71 -13.82
CA PRO A 192 -4.40 -8.95 -15.18
C PRO A 192 -3.16 -9.84 -15.19
N SER A 193 -2.74 -10.26 -16.39
CA SER A 193 -1.45 -10.93 -16.57
C SER A 193 -0.29 -10.06 -16.06
N LEU A 194 0.82 -10.70 -15.63
CA LEU A 194 1.98 -9.94 -15.13
C LEU A 194 2.52 -8.90 -16.12
N PRO A 195 2.63 -9.17 -17.42
CA PRO A 195 3.05 -8.14 -18.38
C PRO A 195 2.12 -6.93 -18.41
N GLU A 196 0.81 -7.14 -18.25
CA GLU A 196 -0.15 -6.04 -18.19
C GLU A 196 -0.05 -5.27 -16.86
N GLN A 197 0.15 -5.97 -15.73
CA GLN A 197 0.41 -5.32 -14.44
C GLN A 197 1.62 -4.40 -14.52
N GLN A 198 2.74 -4.88 -15.09
CA GLN A 198 3.95 -4.10 -15.29
C GLN A 198 3.69 -2.89 -16.17
N LYS A 199 2.95 -3.08 -17.29
CA LYS A 199 2.59 -1.98 -18.19
C LYS A 199 1.71 -0.91 -17.52
N ILE A 200 0.80 -1.30 -16.63
CA ILE A 200 -0.03 -0.36 -15.85
C ILE A 200 0.82 0.40 -14.81
N ALA A 201 1.87 -0.21 -14.29
CA ALA A 201 2.73 0.36 -13.26
C ALA A 201 3.77 1.36 -13.77
N GLU A 202 4.08 1.37 -15.07
CA GLU A 202 4.94 2.35 -15.77
C GLU A 202 4.33 3.77 -15.79
#